data_a3dd249beb27a128bed1e8a9a2caf29f
#
_entry.id   a3dd249beb27a128bed1e8a9a2caf29f
#
_cell.length_a   1.000
_cell.length_b   1.000
_cell.length_c   1.000
_cell.angle_alpha   90.00
_cell.angle_beta   90.00
_cell.angle_gamma   90.00
#
_symmetry.space_group_name_H-M   'P 1'
#
loop_
_entity.id
_entity.type
_entity.pdbx_description
1 polymer ?
#
loop_
_entity_poly.entity_id
_entity_poly.type
_entity_poly.pdbx_seq_one_letter_code
_entity_poly.pdbx_strand_id
1 'polypeptide(L)'
;MDREGGENVTSASADRPAYRYRIRVRGRLGETIRSAFPALQARASGGDTVLTGPLPDRAALYGVLAQLEALGLELLEVRRLPPA
;
A
#
# COMPACT_ATOMS: atom_id res chain seq x y z
N MET A 1 -0.73 -21.15 25.90
CA MET A 1 -0.86 -20.71 25.49
C MET A 1 -0.54 -20.22 24.92
N ASP A 2 -0.52 -20.35 24.81
CA ASP A 2 -0.34 -19.75 24.17
C ASP A 2 -0.51 -19.23 23.77
N ARG A 3 -0.92 -19.44 23.74
CA ARG A 3 -1.26 -18.75 23.21
C ARG A 3 -1.11 -17.84 23.30
N GLU A 4 -1.52 -18.30 23.66
CA GLU A 4 -1.32 -17.18 24.04
C GLU A 4 -0.31 -16.39 23.36
N GLY A 5 0.62 -16.69 22.83
CA GLY A 5 1.55 -16.01 21.99
C GLY A 5 0.90 -15.32 20.82
N GLY A 6 -0.10 -15.95 20.27
CA GLY A 6 -0.84 -15.36 19.16
C GLY A 6 -1.46 -14.04 19.50
N GLU A 7 -2.00 -13.94 20.68
CA GLU A 7 -2.58 -12.69 21.10
C GLU A 7 -1.58 -11.59 21.20
N ASN A 8 -0.42 -11.91 21.73
CA ASN A 8 0.64 -10.92 21.87
C ASN A 8 1.06 -10.37 20.52
N VAL A 9 1.15 -11.25 19.55
CA VAL A 9 1.51 -10.82 18.21
C VAL A 9 0.47 -9.86 17.65
N THR A 10 -0.79 -10.17 17.86
CA THR A 10 -1.86 -9.30 17.39
C THR A 10 -1.81 -7.94 18.06
N SER A 11 -1.60 -7.93 19.36
CA SER A 11 -1.50 -6.66 20.08
C SER A 11 -0.32 -5.85 19.60
N ALA A 12 0.80 -6.49 19.40
CA ALA A 12 1.98 -5.80 18.91
C ALA A 12 1.72 -5.16 17.55
N SER A 13 1.02 -5.88 16.68
CA SER A 13 0.69 -5.34 15.38
C SER A 13 -0.21 -4.12 15.50
N ALA A 14 -1.19 -4.18 16.39
CA ALA A 14 -2.10 -3.07 16.58
C ALA A 14 -1.39 -1.84 17.11
N ASP A 15 -0.38 -2.05 17.94
CA ASP A 15 0.36 -0.95 18.56
C ASP A 15 1.41 -0.35 17.65
N ARG A 16 1.76 -1.04 16.60
CA ARG A 16 2.77 -0.54 15.68
C ARG A 16 2.18 0.45 14.70
N PRO A 17 2.89 1.53 14.40
CA PRO A 17 2.46 2.37 13.30
C PRO A 17 2.55 1.58 12.01
N ALA A 18 1.55 1.74 11.16
CA ALA A 18 1.57 1.13 9.85
C ALA A 18 2.70 1.76 9.03
N TYR A 19 3.30 0.97 8.16
CA TYR A 19 4.26 1.51 7.22
C TYR A 19 3.53 2.34 6.17
N ARG A 20 4.14 3.42 5.77
CA ARG A 20 3.60 4.24 4.69
C ARG A 20 4.42 4.02 3.44
N TYR A 21 3.73 3.95 2.31
CA TYR A 21 4.36 3.68 1.04
C TYR A 21 3.91 4.70 0.00
N ARG A 22 4.80 4.94 -0.94
CA ARG A 22 4.52 5.78 -2.08
C ARG A 22 4.84 4.96 -3.32
N ILE A 23 3.82 4.80 -4.17
CA ILE A 23 3.92 3.98 -5.36
C ILE A 23 3.58 4.85 -6.55
N ARG A 24 4.51 4.94 -7.51
CA ARG A 24 4.29 5.71 -8.71
C ARG A 24 4.05 4.77 -9.86
N VAL A 25 2.96 4.97 -10.58
CA VAL A 25 2.62 4.19 -11.76
C VAL A 25 2.41 5.12 -12.93
N ARG A 26 2.73 4.62 -14.12
CA ARG A 26 2.59 5.41 -15.33
C ARG A 26 1.13 5.61 -15.69
N GLY A 27 0.80 6.81 -16.10
CA GLY A 27 -0.52 7.11 -16.62
C GLY A 27 -1.49 7.59 -15.56
N ARG A 28 -2.61 8.07 -16.01
CA ARG A 28 -3.66 8.55 -15.13
C ARG A 28 -4.63 7.44 -14.88
N LEU A 29 -4.83 7.13 -13.61
CA LEU A 29 -5.70 6.05 -13.22
C LEU A 29 -7.05 6.62 -12.83
N GLY A 30 -8.10 5.92 -13.23
CA GLY A 30 -9.45 6.38 -12.95
C GLY A 30 -10.00 5.84 -11.66
N GLU A 31 -11.32 5.94 -11.57
CA GLU A 31 -12.08 5.56 -10.40
C GLU A 31 -11.86 4.11 -9.98
N THR A 32 -11.65 3.24 -10.96
CA THR A 32 -11.46 1.82 -10.69
C THR A 32 -10.28 1.57 -9.74
N ILE A 33 -9.19 2.30 -9.96
CA ILE A 33 -8.01 2.13 -9.13
C ILE A 33 -8.26 2.65 -7.73
N ARG A 34 -8.95 3.77 -7.61
CA ARG A 34 -9.27 4.31 -6.30
C ARG A 34 -10.12 3.35 -5.49
N SER A 35 -11.06 2.70 -6.16
CA SER A 35 -11.93 1.73 -5.50
C SER A 35 -11.18 0.47 -5.11
N ALA A 36 -10.20 0.08 -5.91
CA ALA A 36 -9.43 -1.14 -5.65
C ALA A 36 -8.52 -1.01 -4.45
N PHE A 37 -8.06 0.22 -4.16
CA PHE A 37 -7.10 0.44 -3.08
C PHE A 37 -7.59 1.55 -2.15
N PRO A 38 -8.64 1.27 -1.38
CA PRO A 38 -9.22 2.31 -0.53
C PRO A 38 -8.29 2.84 0.55
N ALA A 39 -7.27 2.07 0.94
CA ALA A 39 -6.32 2.53 1.94
C ALA A 39 -5.31 3.52 1.38
N LEU A 40 -5.22 3.65 0.06
CA LEU A 40 -4.24 4.51 -0.58
C LEU A 40 -4.92 5.70 -1.22
N GLN A 41 -4.25 6.84 -1.17
CA GLN A 41 -4.71 8.04 -1.84
C GLN A 41 -4.04 8.12 -3.20
N ALA A 42 -4.83 8.35 -4.23
CA ALA A 42 -4.33 8.49 -5.59
C ALA A 42 -4.25 9.96 -5.97
N ARG A 43 -3.12 10.36 -6.52
CA ARG A 43 -2.87 11.73 -6.91
C ARG A 43 -2.24 11.77 -8.28
N ALA A 44 -2.73 12.63 -9.15
CA ALA A 44 -2.09 12.82 -10.44
C ALA A 44 -0.81 13.62 -10.24
N SER A 45 0.22 13.22 -10.96
CA SER A 45 1.52 13.90 -10.89
C SER A 45 2.14 13.85 -12.28
N GLY A 46 2.04 14.96 -12.98
CA GLY A 46 2.41 14.99 -14.40
C GLY A 46 1.53 14.05 -15.18
N GLY A 47 2.10 13.14 -15.92
CA GLY A 47 1.35 12.12 -16.63
C GLY A 47 1.14 10.83 -15.84
N ASP A 48 1.59 10.82 -14.59
CA ASP A 48 1.59 9.60 -13.78
C ASP A 48 0.61 9.71 -12.63
N THR A 49 0.45 8.62 -11.91
CA THR A 49 -0.35 8.60 -10.69
C THR A 49 0.52 8.14 -9.54
N VAL A 50 0.38 8.83 -8.41
CA VAL A 50 1.10 8.48 -7.19
C VAL A 50 0.09 8.00 -6.16
N LEU A 51 0.30 6.78 -5.67
CA LEU A 51 -0.53 6.19 -4.63
C LEU A 51 0.24 6.26 -3.31
N THR A 52 -0.38 6.84 -2.30
CA THR A 52 0.28 7.01 -1.01
C THR A 52 -0.65 6.59 0.10
N GLY A 53 -0.11 5.91 1.09
CA GLY A 53 -0.91 5.56 2.25
C GLY A 53 -0.28 4.48 3.10
N PRO A 54 -0.93 4.15 4.19
CA PRO A 54 -0.43 3.14 5.10
C PRO A 54 -0.78 1.74 4.62
N LEU A 55 0.14 0.82 4.81
CA LEU A 55 -0.12 -0.60 4.61
C LEU A 55 0.41 -1.33 5.85
N PRO A 56 -0.29 -2.35 6.31
CA PRO A 56 0.06 -2.97 7.59
C PRO A 56 1.40 -3.68 7.58
N ASP A 57 1.78 -4.24 6.44
CA ASP A 57 3.04 -4.97 6.37
C ASP A 57 3.48 -5.07 4.92
N ARG A 58 4.61 -5.74 4.75
CA ARG A 58 5.21 -5.89 3.43
C ARG A 58 4.37 -6.78 2.52
N ALA A 59 3.70 -7.76 3.09
CA ALA A 59 2.85 -8.64 2.30
C ALA A 59 1.71 -7.86 1.66
N ALA A 60 1.14 -6.90 2.40
CA ALA A 60 0.10 -6.04 1.85
C ALA A 60 0.63 -5.21 0.69
N LEU A 61 1.87 -4.73 0.80
CA LEU A 61 2.51 -4.00 -0.28
C LEU A 61 2.64 -4.87 -1.53
N TYR A 62 3.13 -6.09 -1.36
CA TYR A 62 3.29 -6.99 -2.50
C TYR A 62 1.95 -7.30 -3.14
N GLY A 63 0.89 -7.41 -2.33
CA GLY A 63 -0.45 -7.61 -2.85
C GLY A 63 -0.91 -6.47 -3.74
N VAL A 64 -0.65 -5.24 -3.30
CA VAL A 64 -0.97 -4.05 -4.10
C VAL A 64 -0.20 -4.06 -5.40
N LEU A 65 1.11 -4.34 -5.34
CA LEU A 65 1.94 -4.35 -6.53
C LEU A 65 1.49 -5.42 -7.52
N ALA A 66 1.12 -6.59 -7.01
CA ALA A 66 0.64 -7.66 -7.88
C ALA A 66 -0.65 -7.26 -8.58
N GLN A 67 -1.55 -6.58 -7.87
CA GLN A 67 -2.79 -6.13 -8.47
C GLN A 67 -2.55 -5.07 -9.53
N LEU A 68 -1.62 -4.15 -9.28
CA LEU A 68 -1.30 -3.12 -10.26
C LEU A 68 -0.75 -3.74 -11.52
N GLU A 69 0.11 -4.75 -11.38
CA GLU A 69 0.66 -5.44 -12.53
C GLU A 69 -0.41 -6.24 -13.28
N ALA A 70 -1.32 -6.86 -12.54
CA ALA A 70 -2.40 -7.61 -13.16
C ALA A 70 -3.31 -6.72 -13.99
N LEU A 71 -3.41 -5.45 -13.60
CA LEU A 71 -4.19 -4.47 -14.36
C LEU A 71 -3.43 -3.89 -15.54
N GLY A 72 -2.20 -4.33 -15.76
CA GLY A 72 -1.40 -3.88 -16.88
C GLY A 72 -0.74 -2.54 -16.67
N LEU A 73 -0.61 -2.09 -15.44
CA LEU A 73 -0.01 -0.80 -15.15
C LEU A 73 1.49 -0.92 -15.00
N GLU A 74 2.19 0.08 -15.48
CA GLU A 74 3.64 0.11 -15.40
C GLU A 74 4.09 0.76 -14.09
N LEU A 75 4.79 0.00 -13.29
CA LEU A 75 5.30 0.46 -12.00
C LEU A 75 6.58 1.24 -12.23
N LEU A 76 6.61 2.47 -11.75
CA LEU A 76 7.76 3.35 -11.95
C LEU A 76 8.64 3.45 -10.71
N GLU A 77 8.01 3.47 -9.52
CA GLU A 77 8.77 3.65 -8.29
C GLU A 77 7.97 3.12 -7.12
N VAL A 78 8.66 2.51 -6.16
CA VAL A 78 8.09 2.12 -4.88
C VAL A 78 9.03 2.63 -3.80
N ARG A 79 8.49 3.35 -2.84
CA ARG A 79 9.28 3.92 -1.77
C ARG A 79 8.56 3.77 -0.44
N ARG A 80 9.28 3.35 0.57
CA ARG A 80 8.74 3.35 1.92
C ARG A 80 9.02 4.70 2.54
N LEU A 81 7.97 5.32 3.09
CA LEU A 81 8.08 6.63 3.70
C LEU A 81 8.27 6.49 5.19
N PRO A 82 8.87 7.51 5.84
CA PRO A 82 8.95 7.48 7.31
C PRO A 82 7.56 7.48 7.91
N PRO A 83 7.41 6.92 9.10
CA PRO A 83 6.11 6.99 9.79
C PRO A 83 5.75 8.44 10.06
N ALA A 84 4.46 8.70 10.02
CA ALA A 84 3.96 10.05 10.24
C ALA A 84 4.12 10.46 11.70
#